data_9847e121c00782f55d83828983305637
#
_entry.id   9847e121c00782f55d83828983305637
#
_cell.length_a   1.000
_cell.length_b   1.000
_cell.length_c   1.000
_cell.angle_alpha   90.00
_cell.angle_beta   90.00
_cell.angle_gamma   90.00
#
_symmetry.space_group_name_H-M   'P 1'
#
loop_
_entity.id
_entity.type
_entity.pdbx_description
1 polymer ?
#
loop_
_entity_poly.entity_id
_entity_poly.type
_entity_poly.pdbx_seq_one_letter_code
_entity_poly.pdbx_strand_id
1 'polypeptide(L)'
;MLAEANRESDRITGEAREQAITQASQTEIVKLAEHQATEIVEEARRQARQTRLEMEDWADSILSTLEVNLDKFLTAVKRGRERLHERSQESVVAGIGPLDDPDSYQ
;
A
#
# COMPACT_ATOMS: atom_id res chain seq x y z
N MET A 1 -50.21 -58.10 12.37
CA MET A 1 -48.86 -58.29 11.80
C MET A 1 -48.60 -57.38 10.59
N LEU A 2 -49.42 -57.41 9.56
CA LEU A 2 -49.24 -56.53 8.40
C LEU A 2 -49.30 -55.11 8.73
N ALA A 3 -50.17 -54.66 9.65
CA ALA A 3 -50.28 -53.26 10.07
C ALA A 3 -49.03 -52.77 10.83
N GLU A 4 -48.43 -53.61 11.63
CA GLU A 4 -47.17 -53.25 12.35
C GLU A 4 -45.99 -53.17 11.40
N ALA A 5 -45.88 -54.07 10.43
CA ALA A 5 -44.84 -54.06 9.42
C ALA A 5 -44.96 -52.82 8.55
N ASN A 6 -46.15 -52.36 8.20
CA ASN A 6 -46.41 -51.19 7.43
C ASN A 6 -46.06 -49.89 8.23
N ARG A 7 -46.41 -49.90 9.52
CA ARG A 7 -46.06 -48.77 10.40
C ARG A 7 -44.55 -48.62 10.54
N GLU A 8 -43.84 -49.70 10.71
CA GLU A 8 -42.39 -49.74 10.80
C GLU A 8 -41.72 -49.25 9.50
N SER A 9 -42.25 -49.74 8.36
CA SER A 9 -41.78 -49.29 7.04
C SER A 9 -42.00 -47.82 6.84
N ASP A 10 -43.17 -47.29 7.20
CA ASP A 10 -43.47 -45.86 7.10
C ASP A 10 -42.59 -45.02 8.00
N ARG A 11 -42.30 -45.50 9.21
CA ARG A 11 -41.41 -44.85 10.15
C ARG A 11 -39.98 -44.74 9.59
N ILE A 12 -39.46 -45.85 9.08
CA ILE A 12 -38.10 -45.87 8.47
C ILE A 12 -38.02 -44.96 7.27
N THR A 13 -39.03 -44.99 6.39
CA THR A 13 -39.08 -44.10 5.22
C THR A 13 -39.13 -42.63 5.62
N GLY A 14 -39.96 -42.31 6.65
CA GLY A 14 -40.05 -40.96 7.17
C GLY A 14 -38.74 -40.46 7.75
N GLU A 15 -38.07 -41.28 8.56
CA GLU A 15 -36.76 -40.91 9.12
C GLU A 15 -35.72 -40.72 8.03
N ALA A 16 -35.69 -41.59 7.01
CA ALA A 16 -34.75 -41.47 5.91
C ALA A 16 -34.96 -40.19 5.11
N ARG A 17 -36.23 -39.80 4.89
CA ARG A 17 -36.56 -38.53 4.22
C ARG A 17 -36.12 -37.34 5.04
N GLU A 18 -36.36 -37.34 6.35
CA GLU A 18 -35.93 -36.28 7.26
C GLU A 18 -34.41 -36.14 7.26
N GLN A 19 -33.67 -37.25 7.32
CA GLN A 19 -32.21 -37.24 7.25
C GLN A 19 -31.72 -36.71 5.91
N ALA A 20 -32.34 -37.10 4.80
CA ALA A 20 -31.98 -36.61 3.48
C ALA A 20 -32.18 -35.11 3.36
N ILE A 21 -33.29 -34.58 3.87
CA ILE A 21 -33.59 -33.13 3.88
C ILE A 21 -32.59 -32.40 4.75
N THR A 22 -32.27 -32.94 5.93
CA THR A 22 -31.27 -32.34 6.83
C THR A 22 -29.89 -32.27 6.19
N GLN A 23 -29.46 -33.37 5.55
CA GLN A 23 -28.18 -33.43 4.84
C GLN A 23 -28.13 -32.46 3.68
N ALA A 24 -29.20 -32.35 2.90
CA ALA A 24 -29.30 -31.40 1.79
C ALA A 24 -29.22 -29.97 2.28
N SER A 25 -29.91 -29.64 3.38
CA SER A 25 -29.86 -28.33 4.00
C SER A 25 -28.45 -27.98 4.51
N GLN A 26 -27.79 -28.93 5.15
CA GLN A 26 -26.42 -28.74 5.62
C GLN A 26 -25.46 -28.51 4.45
N THR A 27 -25.62 -29.28 3.36
CA THR A 27 -24.80 -29.08 2.15
C THR A 27 -25.01 -27.70 1.55
N GLU A 28 -26.27 -27.23 1.48
CA GLU A 28 -26.56 -25.87 0.99
C GLU A 28 -25.96 -24.80 1.90
N ILE A 29 -26.03 -24.99 3.22
CA ILE A 29 -25.42 -24.05 4.19
C ILE A 29 -23.91 -24.01 3.99
N VAL A 30 -23.24 -25.15 3.84
CA VAL A 30 -21.81 -25.25 3.62
C VAL A 30 -21.43 -24.55 2.32
N LYS A 31 -22.16 -24.79 1.24
CA LYS A 31 -21.91 -24.13 -0.06
C LYS A 31 -22.05 -22.62 0.05
N LEU A 32 -23.09 -22.16 0.73
CA LEU A 32 -23.30 -20.74 0.95
C LEU A 32 -22.16 -20.13 1.77
N ALA A 33 -21.74 -20.82 2.83
CA ALA A 33 -20.63 -20.39 3.67
C ALA A 33 -19.31 -20.30 2.88
N GLU A 34 -19.03 -21.32 2.04
CA GLU A 34 -17.86 -21.33 1.17
C GLU A 34 -17.89 -20.17 0.16
N HIS A 35 -19.06 -19.92 -0.43
CA HIS A 35 -19.23 -18.81 -1.35
C HIS A 35 -19.01 -17.47 -0.67
N GLN A 36 -19.58 -17.27 0.52
CA GLN A 36 -19.38 -16.06 1.29
C GLN A 36 -17.91 -15.88 1.72
N ALA A 37 -17.26 -16.96 2.13
CA ALA A 37 -15.84 -16.94 2.49
C ALA A 37 -14.97 -16.52 1.31
N THR A 38 -15.26 -17.07 0.12
CA THR A 38 -14.55 -16.72 -1.11
C THR A 38 -14.75 -15.25 -1.45
N GLU A 39 -15.98 -14.75 -1.36
CA GLU A 39 -16.28 -13.34 -1.62
C GLU A 39 -15.54 -12.42 -0.64
N ILE A 40 -15.52 -12.77 0.64
CA ILE A 40 -14.81 -12.00 1.67
C ILE A 40 -13.32 -11.94 1.36
N VAL A 41 -12.70 -13.07 1.02
CA VAL A 41 -11.28 -13.14 0.69
C VAL A 41 -10.97 -12.32 -0.57
N GLU A 42 -11.78 -12.46 -1.61
CA GLU A 42 -11.60 -11.72 -2.86
C GLU A 42 -11.73 -10.21 -2.64
N GLU A 43 -12.72 -9.80 -1.86
CA GLU A 43 -12.90 -8.39 -1.52
C GLU A 43 -11.73 -7.86 -0.70
N ALA A 44 -11.27 -8.61 0.29
CA ALA A 44 -10.11 -8.24 1.09
C ALA A 44 -8.85 -8.09 0.23
N ARG A 45 -8.63 -8.99 -0.73
CA ARG A 45 -7.51 -8.90 -1.66
C ARG A 45 -7.61 -7.67 -2.56
N ARG A 46 -8.81 -7.37 -3.03
CA ARG A 46 -9.08 -6.19 -3.86
C ARG A 46 -8.78 -4.91 -3.09
N GLN A 47 -9.27 -4.83 -1.85
CA GLN A 47 -9.00 -3.69 -0.98
C GLN A 47 -7.51 -3.56 -0.66
N ALA A 48 -6.82 -4.67 -0.41
CA ALA A 48 -5.39 -4.67 -0.15
C ALA A 48 -4.60 -4.15 -1.35
N ARG A 49 -4.95 -4.57 -2.57
CA ARG A 49 -4.32 -4.07 -3.79
C ARG A 49 -4.58 -2.58 -3.98
N GLN A 50 -5.82 -2.16 -3.76
CA GLN A 50 -6.20 -0.74 -3.88
C GLN A 50 -5.44 0.12 -2.88
N THR A 51 -5.38 -0.31 -1.63
CA THR A 51 -4.63 0.39 -0.59
C THR A 51 -3.14 0.49 -0.95
N ARG A 52 -2.56 -0.59 -1.48
CA ARG A 52 -1.14 -0.58 -1.90
C ARG A 52 -0.90 0.44 -3.01
N LEU A 53 -1.78 0.46 -4.02
CA LEU A 53 -1.66 1.42 -5.13
C LEU A 53 -1.78 2.86 -4.64
N GLU A 54 -2.72 3.12 -3.74
CA GLU A 54 -2.90 4.44 -3.15
C GLU A 54 -1.68 4.87 -2.34
N MET A 55 -1.10 3.94 -1.57
CA MET A 55 0.10 4.22 -0.77
C MET A 55 1.32 4.44 -1.66
N GLU A 56 1.45 3.68 -2.76
CA GLU A 56 2.52 3.87 -3.73
C GLU A 56 2.41 5.22 -4.42
N ASP A 57 1.21 5.63 -4.82
CA ASP A 57 0.97 6.94 -5.43
C ASP A 57 1.28 8.08 -4.45
N TRP A 58 0.88 7.91 -3.20
CA TRP A 58 1.16 8.88 -2.15
C TRP A 58 2.68 9.01 -1.93
N ALA A 59 3.38 7.88 -1.82
CA ALA A 59 4.83 7.86 -1.65
C ALA A 59 5.53 8.52 -2.85
N ASP A 60 5.09 8.22 -4.06
CA ASP A 60 5.63 8.83 -5.28
C ASP A 60 5.43 10.34 -5.28
N SER A 61 4.26 10.81 -4.87
CA SER A 61 3.98 12.24 -4.77
C SER A 61 4.90 12.95 -3.77
N ILE A 62 5.16 12.32 -2.63
CA ILE A 62 6.07 12.87 -1.62
C ILE A 62 7.51 12.90 -2.16
N LEU A 63 7.95 11.82 -2.78
CA LEU A 63 9.29 11.73 -3.35
C LEU A 63 9.47 12.75 -4.49
N SER A 64 8.45 12.94 -5.31
CA SER A 64 8.47 13.95 -6.38
C SER A 64 8.59 15.36 -5.83
N THR A 65 7.84 15.68 -4.79
CA THR A 65 7.93 16.98 -4.11
C THR A 65 9.31 17.18 -3.50
N LEU A 66 9.86 16.15 -2.88
CA LEU A 66 11.20 16.18 -2.30
C LEU A 66 12.26 16.40 -3.39
N GLU A 67 12.14 15.73 -4.52
CA GLU A 67 13.02 15.89 -5.67
C GLU A 67 13.05 17.34 -6.15
N VAL A 68 11.87 17.96 -6.32
CA VAL A 68 11.76 19.35 -6.71
C VAL A 68 12.44 20.27 -5.69
N ASN A 69 12.21 20.03 -4.41
CA ASN A 69 12.81 20.83 -3.34
C ASN A 69 14.32 20.66 -3.29
N LEU A 70 14.84 19.46 -3.50
CA LEU A 70 16.27 19.18 -3.55
C LEU A 70 16.92 19.86 -4.76
N ASP A 71 16.26 19.88 -5.91
CA ASP A 71 16.74 20.57 -7.10
C ASP A 71 16.85 22.09 -6.84
N LYS A 72 15.84 22.68 -6.21
CA LYS A 72 15.86 24.09 -5.82
C LYS A 72 16.99 24.37 -4.86
N PHE A 73 17.19 23.52 -3.87
CA PHE A 73 18.25 23.64 -2.89
C PHE A 73 19.63 23.54 -3.56
N LEU A 74 19.79 22.55 -4.44
CA LEU A 74 21.03 22.36 -5.20
C LEU A 74 21.34 23.58 -6.05
N THR A 75 20.35 24.13 -6.73
CA THR A 75 20.49 25.33 -7.53
C THR A 75 20.95 26.51 -6.67
N ALA A 76 20.35 26.70 -5.49
CA ALA A 76 20.72 27.75 -4.56
C ALA A 76 22.17 27.61 -4.09
N VAL A 77 22.60 26.39 -3.78
CA VAL A 77 23.98 26.09 -3.38
C VAL A 77 24.97 26.45 -4.51
N LYS A 78 24.65 26.03 -5.73
CA LYS A 78 25.50 26.33 -6.90
C LYS A 78 25.63 27.82 -7.14
N ARG A 79 24.53 28.56 -7.04
CA ARG A 79 24.54 30.01 -7.18
C ARG A 79 25.36 30.67 -6.08
N GLY A 80 25.23 30.20 -4.85
CA GLY A 80 26.01 30.69 -3.74
C GLY A 80 27.51 30.50 -3.94
N ARG A 81 27.89 29.32 -4.43
CA ARG A 81 29.30 29.02 -4.75
C ARG A 81 29.83 29.89 -5.88
N GLU A 82 29.04 30.11 -6.92
CA GLU A 82 29.39 30.96 -8.04
C GLU A 82 29.61 32.40 -7.57
N ARG A 83 28.73 32.92 -6.71
CA ARG A 83 28.89 34.28 -6.15
C ARG A 83 30.17 34.39 -5.32
N LEU A 84 30.46 33.41 -4.52
CA LEU A 84 31.70 33.39 -3.72
C LEU A 84 32.93 33.32 -4.61
N HIS A 85 32.86 32.54 -5.68
CA HIS A 85 33.95 32.43 -6.63
C HIS A 85 34.17 33.74 -7.39
N GLU A 86 33.11 34.40 -7.84
CA GLU A 86 33.18 35.72 -8.48
C GLU A 86 33.75 36.75 -7.55
N ARG A 87 33.34 36.79 -6.29
CA ARG A 87 33.87 37.70 -5.27
C ARG A 87 35.36 37.48 -5.05
N SER A 88 35.80 36.25 -5.01
CA SER A 88 37.21 35.89 -4.90
C SER A 88 38.00 36.44 -6.10
N GLN A 89 37.49 36.27 -7.31
CA GLN A 89 38.13 36.77 -8.53
C GLN A 89 38.16 38.29 -8.57
N GLU A 90 37.08 38.95 -8.21
CA GLU A 90 37.04 40.41 -8.11
C GLU A 90 38.05 40.93 -7.11
N SER A 91 38.16 40.28 -5.97
CA SER A 91 39.13 40.62 -4.93
C SER A 91 40.57 40.48 -5.44
N VAL A 92 40.86 39.45 -6.19
CA VAL A 92 42.19 39.23 -6.79
C VAL A 92 42.47 40.29 -7.85
N VAL A 93 41.50 40.60 -8.74
CA VAL A 93 41.62 41.60 -9.78
C VAL A 93 41.79 43.00 -9.17
N ALA A 94 41.13 43.32 -8.05
CA ALA A 94 41.27 44.58 -7.34
C ALA A 94 42.57 44.68 -6.53
N GLY A 95 43.39 43.63 -6.55
CA GLY A 95 44.63 43.61 -5.77
C GLY A 95 44.44 43.23 -4.32
N ILE A 96 43.25 42.83 -3.94
CA ILE A 96 42.93 42.37 -2.59
C ILE A 96 42.84 40.85 -2.65
N GLY A 97 43.75 40.16 -2.02
CA GLY A 97 43.73 38.70 -2.00
C GLY A 97 42.54 38.15 -1.23
N PRO A 98 42.09 36.91 -1.54
CA PRO A 98 40.98 36.25 -0.81
C PRO A 98 41.29 36.05 0.65
N LEU A 99 42.54 36.02 1.03
CA LEU A 99 43.02 36.04 2.42
C LEU A 99 43.81 37.32 2.59
N ASP A 100 43.35 38.20 3.48
CA ASP A 100 44.13 39.35 3.87
C ASP A 100 45.46 38.86 4.47
N ASP A 101 46.54 39.08 3.74
CA ASP A 101 47.85 38.78 4.23
C ASP A 101 48.20 39.84 5.27
N PRO A 102 48.52 39.48 6.52
CA PRO A 102 48.89 40.43 7.54
C PRO A 102 50.06 41.31 7.10
N ASP A 103 50.91 40.84 6.22
CA ASP A 103 52.06 41.58 5.70
C ASP A 103 51.66 42.68 4.71
N SER A 104 50.43 42.62 4.13
CA SER A 104 49.94 43.63 3.20
C SER A 104 49.55 44.95 3.89
N TYR A 105 49.44 44.95 5.19
CA TYR A 105 49.14 46.17 5.99
C TYR A 105 50.39 46.94 6.43
N GLN A 106 51.51 46.37 6.10
CA GLN A 106 52.78 47.06 6.37
C GLN A 106 53.24 47.87 5.15
#